data_e127b709ef5fd36c552e885849ff993b
#
_entry.id   e127b709ef5fd36c552e885849ff993b
#
_cell.length_a   1.000
_cell.length_b   1.000
_cell.length_c   1.000
_cell.angle_alpha   90.00
_cell.angle_beta   90.00
_cell.angle_gamma   90.00
#
_symmetry.space_group_name_H-M   'P 1'
#
loop_
_entity.id
_entity.type
_entity.pdbx_description
1 polymer ?
#
loop_
_entity_poly.entity_id
_entity_poly.type
_entity_poly.pdbx_seq_one_letter_code
_entity_poly.pdbx_strand_id
1 'polypeptide(L)'
;MSAALIEDEADYSEENTVQESNVQKALEQIVYKEIVKGRSKLPERRKGYTQKAVVGGHKVYLRTGEYSDGKLGEIFIDMHKEGAFLRSLMNNFAIAISIGLQYGVPLDEYVDAFIDTKFEPSGNVLGNDRILSASSILDYVFRELAISYLGKEELAHTPSIALSLIHI
;
A
#
# COMPACT_ATOMS: atom_id res chain seq x y z
N MET A 1 27.96 40.70 -43.66
CA MET A 1 26.96 40.76 -42.54
C MET A 1 26.32 39.41 -42.16
N SER A 2 26.84 38.26 -42.53
CA SER A 2 26.22 36.96 -42.22
C SER A 2 27.04 36.06 -41.28
N ALA A 3 28.22 36.42 -40.84
CA ALA A 3 29.03 35.60 -39.95
C ALA A 3 28.67 35.73 -38.44
N ALA A 4 28.17 36.89 -38.02
CA ALA A 4 27.80 37.14 -36.62
C ALA A 4 26.49 36.45 -36.18
N LEU A 5 25.59 36.17 -37.13
CA LEU A 5 24.31 35.45 -36.84
C LEU A 5 24.50 33.94 -36.69
N ILE A 6 25.57 33.36 -37.24
CA ILE A 6 25.86 31.92 -37.19
C ILE A 6 26.55 31.56 -35.85
N GLU A 7 27.36 32.48 -35.30
CA GLU A 7 28.02 32.28 -34.01
C GLU A 7 27.02 32.33 -32.83
N ASP A 8 26.01 33.20 -32.88
CA ASP A 8 24.96 33.30 -31.85
C ASP A 8 24.05 32.08 -31.83
N GLU A 9 23.71 31.47 -32.97
CA GLU A 9 22.89 30.24 -33.01
C GLU A 9 23.66 29.00 -32.51
N ALA A 10 24.96 28.94 -32.76
CA ALA A 10 25.81 27.86 -32.29
C ALA A 10 26.01 27.90 -30.76
N ASP A 11 26.18 29.07 -30.19
CA ASP A 11 26.34 29.26 -28.73
C ASP A 11 25.03 28.93 -27.98
N TYR A 12 23.88 29.33 -28.53
CA TYR A 12 22.55 28.98 -27.97
C TYR A 12 22.26 27.47 -28.02
N SER A 13 22.73 26.76 -29.02
CA SER A 13 22.53 25.32 -29.15
C SER A 13 23.42 24.52 -28.20
N GLU A 14 24.64 24.97 -27.94
CA GLU A 14 25.55 24.33 -26.99
C GLU A 14 25.11 24.55 -25.54
N GLU A 15 24.64 25.74 -25.14
CA GLU A 15 24.07 25.97 -23.80
C GLU A 15 22.84 25.13 -23.53
N ASN A 16 21.91 25.03 -24.49
CA ASN A 16 20.72 24.19 -24.35
C ASN A 16 21.08 22.71 -24.21
N THR A 17 22.04 22.21 -24.98
CA THR A 17 22.48 20.82 -24.90
C THR A 17 23.14 20.51 -23.57
N VAL A 18 23.90 21.43 -23.00
CA VAL A 18 24.54 21.28 -21.68
C VAL A 18 23.50 21.32 -20.57
N GLN A 19 22.47 22.16 -20.65
CA GLN A 19 21.38 22.22 -19.68
C GLN A 19 20.56 20.94 -19.69
N GLU A 20 20.17 20.43 -20.85
CA GLU A 20 19.46 19.15 -20.98
C GLU A 20 20.26 17.99 -20.41
N SER A 21 21.56 17.92 -20.68
CA SER A 21 22.45 16.90 -20.11
C SER A 21 22.54 16.97 -18.59
N ASN A 22 22.56 18.17 -18.01
CA ASN A 22 22.61 18.36 -16.57
C ASN A 22 21.30 17.97 -15.88
N VAL A 23 20.15 18.29 -16.48
CA VAL A 23 18.84 17.88 -16.02
C VAL A 23 18.70 16.36 -16.05
N GLN A 24 19.15 15.73 -17.12
CA GLN A 24 19.11 14.27 -17.25
C GLN A 24 19.95 13.57 -16.19
N LYS A 25 21.17 14.03 -15.94
CA LYS A 25 22.04 13.52 -14.88
C LYS A 25 21.42 13.70 -13.48
N ALA A 26 20.78 14.84 -13.23
CA ALA A 26 20.08 15.09 -11.98
C ALA A 26 18.90 14.14 -11.79
N LEU A 27 18.11 13.88 -12.84
CA LEU A 27 17.01 12.91 -12.82
C LEU A 27 17.51 11.49 -12.59
N GLU A 28 18.58 11.07 -13.26
CA GLU A 28 19.20 9.76 -13.06
C GLU A 28 19.69 9.59 -11.62
N GLN A 29 20.26 10.61 -11.01
CA GLN A 29 20.70 10.58 -9.62
C GLN A 29 19.52 10.48 -8.64
N ILE A 30 18.41 11.16 -8.91
CA ILE A 30 17.19 11.08 -8.11
C ILE A 30 16.62 9.67 -8.19
N VAL A 31 16.47 9.12 -9.40
CA VAL A 31 15.98 7.77 -9.62
C VAL A 31 16.89 6.73 -8.95
N TYR A 32 18.21 6.88 -9.07
CA TYR A 32 19.17 6.00 -8.42
C TYR A 32 19.05 6.04 -6.90
N LYS A 33 18.91 7.23 -6.29
CA LYS A 33 18.68 7.38 -4.85
C LYS A 33 17.39 6.73 -4.38
N GLU A 34 16.33 6.82 -5.17
CA GLU A 34 15.05 6.16 -4.88
C GLU A 34 15.19 4.63 -4.92
N ILE A 35 15.86 4.10 -5.94
CA ILE A 35 16.07 2.65 -6.10
C ILE A 35 16.98 2.08 -5.01
N VAL A 36 17.99 2.83 -4.57
CA VAL A 36 18.96 2.40 -3.54
C VAL A 36 18.47 2.72 -2.12
N LYS A 37 17.32 3.35 -1.97
CA LYS A 37 16.71 3.63 -0.68
C LYS A 37 16.48 2.32 0.06
N GLY A 38 17.21 2.12 1.18
CA GLY A 38 17.09 0.92 1.99
C GLY A 38 15.74 0.82 2.71
N ARG A 39 15.57 -0.25 3.46
CA ARG A 39 14.38 -0.50 4.26
C ARG A 39 14.18 0.60 5.30
N SER A 40 13.02 1.25 5.28
CA SER A 40 12.63 2.26 6.26
C SER A 40 12.18 1.56 7.54
N LYS A 41 12.92 1.73 8.63
CA LYS A 41 12.57 1.14 9.92
C LYS A 41 11.37 1.85 10.52
N LEU A 42 10.46 1.09 11.09
CA LEU A 42 9.36 1.62 11.92
C LEU A 42 9.92 2.11 13.27
N PRO A 43 9.32 3.15 13.87
CA PRO A 43 9.68 3.54 15.23
C PRO A 43 9.36 2.39 16.20
N GLU A 44 10.13 2.27 17.28
CA GLU A 44 9.93 1.24 18.31
C GLU A 44 8.51 1.31 18.91
N ARG A 45 8.01 2.51 19.19
CA ARG A 45 6.63 2.73 19.57
C ARG A 45 5.86 3.32 18.39
N ARG A 46 4.83 2.60 17.93
CA ARG A 46 4.06 2.98 16.75
C ARG A 46 2.57 2.78 16.96
N LYS A 47 1.79 3.60 16.29
CA LYS A 47 0.33 3.50 16.25
C LYS A 47 -0.08 2.44 15.24
N GLY A 48 -1.31 2.01 15.37
CA GLY A 48 -1.98 1.08 14.50
C GLY A 48 -3.32 0.71 15.09
N TYR A 49 -4.01 -0.25 14.48
CA TYR A 49 -5.25 -0.78 15.04
C TYR A 49 -5.28 -2.30 14.96
N THR A 50 -6.17 -2.88 15.73
CA THR A 50 -6.50 -4.30 15.68
C THR A 50 -7.97 -4.45 15.28
N GLN A 51 -8.21 -5.12 14.16
CA GLN A 51 -9.55 -5.47 13.69
C GLN A 51 -9.74 -6.98 13.81
N LYS A 52 -10.69 -7.40 14.65
CA LYS A 52 -11.15 -8.78 14.71
C LYS A 52 -12.33 -8.93 13.76
N ALA A 53 -12.33 -10.00 12.97
CA ALA A 53 -13.45 -10.38 12.13
C ALA A 53 -13.61 -11.90 12.09
N VAL A 54 -14.77 -12.33 11.58
CA VAL A 54 -15.03 -13.74 11.27
C VAL A 54 -15.35 -13.82 9.79
N VAL A 55 -14.52 -14.49 9.03
CA VAL A 55 -14.67 -14.65 7.57
C VAL A 55 -15.04 -16.09 7.28
N GLY A 56 -16.24 -16.33 6.73
CA GLY A 56 -16.70 -17.68 6.43
C GLY A 56 -16.69 -18.62 7.64
N GLY A 57 -16.94 -18.10 8.85
CA GLY A 57 -16.90 -18.85 10.09
C GLY A 57 -15.53 -18.94 10.77
N HIS A 58 -14.48 -18.35 10.19
CA HIS A 58 -13.11 -18.40 10.70
C HIS A 58 -12.66 -17.06 11.26
N LYS A 59 -12.19 -17.04 12.50
CA LYS A 59 -11.69 -15.81 13.15
C LYS A 59 -10.36 -15.37 12.55
N VAL A 60 -10.26 -14.09 12.26
CA VAL A 60 -9.03 -13.43 11.83
C VAL A 60 -8.82 -12.15 12.61
N TYR A 61 -7.59 -11.93 13.06
CA TYR A 61 -7.15 -10.69 13.67
C TYR A 61 -6.17 -10.02 12.71
N LEU A 62 -6.51 -8.83 12.26
CA LEU A 62 -5.61 -7.97 11.51
C LEU A 62 -5.09 -6.89 12.45
N ARG A 63 -3.77 -6.79 12.58
CA ARG A 63 -3.11 -5.69 13.30
C ARG A 63 -2.23 -4.92 12.34
N THR A 64 -2.15 -3.63 12.53
CA THR A 64 -1.34 -2.72 11.70
C THR A 64 -0.32 -1.99 12.53
N GLY A 65 0.75 -1.55 11.88
CA GLY A 65 1.74 -0.64 12.44
C GLY A 65 2.04 0.47 11.45
N GLU A 66 2.10 1.71 11.94
CA GLU A 66 2.20 2.91 11.11
C GLU A 66 3.49 3.66 11.39
N TYR A 67 3.99 4.31 10.34
CA TYR A 67 5.00 5.35 10.48
C TYR A 67 4.41 6.60 11.15
N SER A 68 5.27 7.51 11.58
CA SER A 68 4.86 8.75 12.25
C SER A 68 3.95 9.64 11.40
N ASP A 69 4.00 9.51 10.08
CA ASP A 69 3.14 10.22 9.12
C ASP A 69 1.78 9.53 8.88
N GLY A 70 1.52 8.41 9.53
CA GLY A 70 0.29 7.64 9.38
C GLY A 70 0.28 6.62 8.24
N LYS A 71 1.36 6.49 7.48
CA LYS A 71 1.47 5.48 6.43
C LYS A 71 1.63 4.08 7.03
N LEU A 72 0.99 3.10 6.40
CA LEU A 72 1.10 1.71 6.79
C LEU A 72 2.53 1.19 6.54
N GLY A 73 3.14 0.61 7.57
CA GLY A 73 4.49 0.04 7.47
C GLY A 73 4.57 -1.45 7.79
N GLU A 74 3.58 -1.99 8.49
CA GLU A 74 3.53 -3.44 8.79
C GLU A 74 2.10 -3.91 9.02
N ILE A 75 1.88 -5.19 8.77
CA ILE A 75 0.65 -5.89 9.12
C ILE A 75 0.97 -7.20 9.82
N PHE A 76 0.02 -7.65 10.64
CA PHE A 76 0.00 -8.96 11.27
C PHE A 76 -1.34 -9.61 11.00
N ILE A 77 -1.35 -10.85 10.55
CA ILE A 77 -2.56 -11.64 10.31
C ILE A 77 -2.52 -12.87 11.22
N ASP A 78 -3.44 -12.94 12.12
CA ASP A 78 -3.48 -13.97 13.16
C ASP A 78 -4.79 -14.74 13.12
N MET A 79 -4.69 -16.08 13.05
CA MET A 79 -5.82 -16.99 12.97
C MET A 79 -5.68 -18.08 14.02
N HIS A 80 -5.88 -17.73 15.29
CA HIS A 80 -5.56 -18.56 16.46
C HIS A 80 -6.20 -19.95 16.49
N LYS A 81 -7.39 -20.12 15.89
CA LYS A 81 -8.14 -21.37 15.94
C LYS A 81 -7.93 -22.27 14.73
N GLU A 82 -7.09 -21.86 13.81
CA GLU A 82 -6.78 -22.65 12.61
C GLU A 82 -5.63 -23.61 12.84
N GLY A 83 -5.48 -24.58 11.94
CA GLY A 83 -4.35 -25.50 11.95
C GLY A 83 -3.01 -24.76 11.76
N ALA A 84 -1.93 -25.40 12.22
CA ALA A 84 -0.60 -24.79 12.22
C ALA A 84 -0.13 -24.32 10.84
N PHE A 85 -0.49 -25.04 9.77
CA PHE A 85 -0.13 -24.69 8.40
C PHE A 85 -0.72 -23.34 7.97
N LEU A 86 -2.03 -23.16 8.10
CA LEU A 86 -2.70 -21.92 7.70
C LEU A 86 -2.24 -20.73 8.55
N ARG A 87 -2.11 -20.93 9.86
CA ARG A 87 -1.59 -19.90 10.77
C ARG A 87 -0.18 -19.45 10.38
N SER A 88 0.70 -20.40 10.15
CA SER A 88 2.08 -20.10 9.74
C SER A 88 2.13 -19.42 8.38
N LEU A 89 1.33 -19.88 7.42
CA LEU A 89 1.27 -19.29 6.08
C LEU A 89 0.80 -17.84 6.13
N MET A 90 -0.26 -17.55 6.87
CA MET A 90 -0.77 -16.17 7.02
C MET A 90 0.23 -15.27 7.74
N ASN A 91 0.88 -15.78 8.77
CA ASN A 91 1.90 -15.02 9.48
C ASN A 91 3.09 -14.69 8.58
N ASN A 92 3.59 -15.65 7.84
CA ASN A 92 4.72 -15.43 6.91
C ASN A 92 4.33 -14.54 5.72
N PHE A 93 3.11 -14.68 5.22
CA PHE A 93 2.57 -13.77 4.21
C PHE A 93 2.55 -12.32 4.71
N ALA A 94 2.06 -12.09 5.92
CA ALA A 94 2.05 -10.76 6.54
C ALA A 94 3.47 -10.19 6.70
N ILE A 95 4.45 -11.02 7.05
CA ILE A 95 5.86 -10.62 7.10
C ILE A 95 6.35 -10.17 5.73
N ALA A 96 6.06 -10.92 4.67
CA ALA A 96 6.47 -10.58 3.31
C ALA A 96 5.87 -9.24 2.85
N ILE A 97 4.59 -9.02 3.10
CA ILE A 97 3.92 -7.74 2.80
C ILE A 97 4.55 -6.59 3.59
N SER A 98 4.80 -6.79 4.88
CA SER A 98 5.41 -5.77 5.74
C SER A 98 6.79 -5.37 5.26
N ILE A 99 7.63 -6.32 4.87
CA ILE A 99 8.94 -6.05 4.29
C ILE A 99 8.80 -5.21 3.02
N GLY A 100 7.90 -5.57 2.13
CA GLY A 100 7.66 -4.83 0.90
C GLY A 100 7.21 -3.39 1.16
N LEU A 101 6.27 -3.17 2.09
CA LEU A 101 5.83 -1.84 2.50
C LEU A 101 7.00 -1.00 3.01
N GLN A 102 7.89 -1.59 3.80
CA GLN A 102 9.06 -0.91 4.37
C GLN A 102 10.12 -0.57 3.34
N TYR A 103 10.16 -1.28 2.22
CA TYR A 103 11.00 -0.95 1.05
C TYR A 103 10.32 -0.01 0.06
N GLY A 104 9.09 0.45 0.36
CA GLY A 104 8.42 1.46 -0.43
C GLY A 104 7.46 0.92 -1.49
N VAL A 105 7.10 -0.35 -1.46
CA VAL A 105 6.02 -0.86 -2.33
C VAL A 105 4.72 -0.18 -1.92
N PRO A 106 4.03 0.51 -2.84
CA PRO A 106 2.75 1.14 -2.53
C PRO A 106 1.69 0.11 -2.11
N LEU A 107 0.88 0.44 -1.11
CA LEU A 107 -0.22 -0.43 -0.68
C LEU A 107 -1.20 -0.73 -1.81
N ASP A 108 -1.41 0.22 -2.73
CA ASP A 108 -2.25 0.05 -3.92
C ASP A 108 -1.86 -1.17 -4.75
N GLU A 109 -0.58 -1.45 -4.90
CA GLU A 109 -0.07 -2.61 -5.65
C GLU A 109 -0.54 -3.93 -5.02
N TYR A 110 -0.50 -4.01 -3.69
CA TYR A 110 -0.99 -5.19 -2.98
C TYR A 110 -2.50 -5.31 -3.01
N VAL A 111 -3.21 -4.20 -2.90
CA VAL A 111 -4.68 -4.18 -3.00
C VAL A 111 -5.11 -4.69 -4.37
N ASP A 112 -4.54 -4.17 -5.44
CA ASP A 112 -4.87 -4.57 -6.81
C ASP A 112 -4.54 -6.05 -7.07
N ALA A 113 -3.46 -6.56 -6.47
CA ALA A 113 -3.05 -7.95 -6.64
C ALA A 113 -3.94 -8.95 -5.88
N PHE A 114 -4.40 -8.60 -4.68
CA PHE A 114 -5.02 -9.57 -3.77
C PHE A 114 -6.52 -9.41 -3.55
N ILE A 115 -7.10 -8.27 -3.91
CA ILE A 115 -8.54 -8.11 -3.88
C ILE A 115 -9.21 -9.09 -4.85
N ASP A 116 -10.39 -9.57 -4.49
CA ASP A 116 -11.15 -10.57 -5.26
C ASP A 116 -10.45 -11.93 -5.45
N THR A 117 -9.38 -12.20 -4.74
CA THR A 117 -8.76 -13.51 -4.70
C THR A 117 -9.72 -14.52 -4.05
N LYS A 118 -9.95 -15.65 -4.72
CA LYS A 118 -10.94 -16.66 -4.32
C LYS A 118 -10.27 -17.91 -3.78
N PHE A 119 -10.42 -18.17 -2.50
CA PHE A 119 -10.06 -19.42 -1.84
C PHE A 119 -10.75 -19.53 -0.47
N GLU A 120 -10.95 -20.75 0.01
CA GLU A 120 -11.54 -20.98 1.33
C GLU A 120 -10.52 -20.69 2.47
N PRO A 121 -10.96 -20.16 3.62
CA PRO A 121 -12.34 -19.82 3.95
C PRO A 121 -12.83 -18.54 3.28
N SER A 122 -14.08 -18.56 2.85
CA SER A 122 -14.77 -17.45 2.18
C SER A 122 -16.22 -17.38 2.63
N GLY A 123 -16.87 -16.26 2.42
CA GLY A 123 -18.29 -16.08 2.72
C GLY A 123 -18.57 -14.85 3.56
N ASN A 124 -19.58 -14.93 4.42
CA ASN A 124 -20.02 -13.81 5.24
C ASN A 124 -18.92 -13.37 6.21
N VAL A 125 -18.83 -12.04 6.38
CA VAL A 125 -17.94 -11.40 7.33
C VAL A 125 -18.76 -10.86 8.50
N LEU A 126 -18.36 -11.22 9.71
CA LEU A 126 -18.93 -10.70 10.96
C LEU A 126 -17.86 -9.86 11.68
N GLY A 127 -18.30 -8.85 12.41
CA GLY A 127 -17.40 -8.00 13.21
C GLY A 127 -16.77 -6.85 12.45
N ASN A 128 -17.15 -6.63 11.18
CA ASN A 128 -16.72 -5.48 10.40
C ASN A 128 -17.95 -4.73 9.87
N ASP A 129 -18.01 -3.43 10.14
CA ASP A 129 -19.16 -2.59 9.77
C ASP A 129 -19.23 -2.30 8.27
N ARG A 130 -18.09 -2.39 7.58
CA ARG A 130 -17.93 -1.93 6.19
C ARG A 130 -17.87 -3.07 5.19
N ILE A 131 -17.40 -4.24 5.60
CA ILE A 131 -17.21 -5.41 4.74
C ILE A 131 -18.13 -6.53 5.25
N LEU A 132 -19.08 -6.94 4.42
CA LEU A 132 -20.12 -7.92 4.79
C LEU A 132 -19.85 -9.31 4.23
N SER A 133 -19.00 -9.43 3.23
CA SER A 133 -18.60 -10.70 2.63
C SER A 133 -17.20 -10.59 2.03
N ALA A 134 -16.52 -11.72 1.92
CA ALA A 134 -15.20 -11.79 1.30
C ALA A 134 -15.02 -13.11 0.56
N SER A 135 -14.30 -13.07 -0.55
CA SER A 135 -13.99 -14.25 -1.35
C SER A 135 -12.79 -15.05 -0.83
N SER A 136 -12.07 -14.49 0.13
CA SER A 136 -10.97 -15.13 0.85
C SER A 136 -10.55 -14.25 2.05
N ILE A 137 -9.69 -14.79 2.91
CA ILE A 137 -9.05 -14.00 3.98
C ILE A 137 -8.24 -12.84 3.36
N LEU A 138 -7.53 -13.07 2.26
CA LEU A 138 -6.74 -12.02 1.61
C LEU A 138 -7.62 -10.94 0.99
N ASP A 139 -8.72 -11.30 0.35
CA ASP A 139 -9.71 -10.33 -0.14
C ASP A 139 -10.21 -9.44 1.01
N TYR A 140 -10.57 -10.05 2.14
CA TYR A 140 -10.99 -9.31 3.32
C TYR A 140 -9.91 -8.35 3.83
N VAL A 141 -8.70 -8.85 4.05
CA VAL A 141 -7.60 -8.06 4.62
C VAL A 141 -7.29 -6.85 3.73
N PHE A 142 -7.18 -7.04 2.42
CA PHE A 142 -6.82 -5.95 1.53
C PHE A 142 -7.97 -4.98 1.25
N ARG A 143 -9.24 -5.41 1.34
CA ARG A 143 -10.38 -4.47 1.38
C ARG A 143 -10.31 -3.59 2.62
N GLU A 144 -10.10 -4.17 3.77
CA GLU A 144 -9.98 -3.45 5.04
C GLU A 144 -8.84 -2.43 5.01
N LEU A 145 -7.66 -2.83 4.56
CA LEU A 145 -6.51 -1.94 4.43
C LEU A 145 -6.74 -0.82 3.42
N ALA A 146 -7.36 -1.12 2.29
CA ALA A 146 -7.68 -0.13 1.27
C ALA A 146 -8.66 0.93 1.76
N ILE A 147 -9.68 0.52 2.50
CA ILE A 147 -10.67 1.44 3.09
C ILE A 147 -10.00 2.32 4.14
N SER A 148 -9.22 1.72 5.05
CA SER A 148 -8.65 2.41 6.21
C SER A 148 -7.46 3.29 5.87
N TYR A 149 -6.61 2.90 4.93
CA TYR A 149 -5.36 3.61 4.61
C TYR A 149 -5.37 4.34 3.27
N LEU A 150 -6.21 3.93 2.31
CA LEU A 150 -6.29 4.55 0.99
C LEU A 150 -7.62 5.30 0.76
N GLY A 151 -8.56 5.22 1.71
CA GLY A 151 -9.85 5.85 1.57
C GLY A 151 -10.70 5.32 0.41
N LYS A 152 -10.47 4.08 -0.03
CA LYS A 152 -11.19 3.46 -1.14
C LYS A 152 -12.57 2.95 -0.71
N GLU A 153 -13.50 3.87 -0.54
CA GLU A 153 -14.87 3.62 -0.09
C GLU A 153 -15.66 2.69 -1.04
N GLU A 154 -15.30 2.66 -2.32
CA GLU A 154 -15.91 1.78 -3.32
C GLU A 154 -15.68 0.29 -3.04
N LEU A 155 -14.70 -0.04 -2.23
CA LEU A 155 -14.39 -1.42 -1.81
C LEU A 155 -15.16 -1.87 -0.58
N ALA A 156 -15.88 -0.94 0.07
CA ALA A 156 -16.77 -1.23 1.17
C ALA A 156 -18.17 -1.62 0.67
N HIS A 157 -18.86 -2.45 1.43
CA HIS A 157 -20.24 -2.85 1.13
C HIS A 157 -21.27 -1.91 1.76
N THR A 158 -20.86 -1.14 2.75
CA THR A 158 -21.71 -0.17 3.44
C THR A 158 -21.00 1.17 3.57
N PRO A 159 -21.74 2.30 3.55
CA PRO A 159 -21.14 3.62 3.77
C PRO A 159 -20.62 3.74 5.21
N SER A 160 -19.65 4.63 5.43
CA SER A 160 -19.21 4.97 6.77
C SER A 160 -20.33 5.68 7.56
N ILE A 161 -20.28 5.58 8.89
CA ILE A 161 -21.23 6.29 9.77
C ILE A 161 -21.20 7.79 9.49
N ALA A 162 -20.03 8.37 9.22
CA ALA A 162 -19.91 9.79 8.87
C ALA A 162 -20.64 10.13 7.56
N LEU A 163 -20.57 9.28 6.54
CA LEU A 163 -21.28 9.47 5.29
C LEU A 163 -22.79 9.25 5.43
N SER A 164 -23.21 8.31 6.28
CA SER A 164 -24.63 8.06 6.54
C SER A 164 -25.31 9.24 7.26
N LEU A 165 -24.58 9.97 8.10
CA LEU A 165 -25.07 11.17 8.77
C LEU A 165 -25.22 12.38 7.83
N ILE A 166 -24.49 12.43 6.73
CA ILE A 166 -24.57 13.49 5.72
C ILE A 166 -25.84 13.33 4.85
N HIS A 167 -26.38 12.13 4.74
CA HIS A 167 -27.57 11.82 3.93
C HIS A 167 -28.90 11.85 4.72
N ILE A 168 -28.82 12.20 5.97
CA ILE A 168 -30.00 12.45 6.82
C ILE A 168 -30.32 13.96 6.81
#